data_58c9024b0c53bedd58b5019c039581f9
#
_entry.id   58c9024b0c53bedd58b5019c039581f9
#
_cell.length_a   1.000
_cell.length_b   1.000
_cell.length_c   1.000
_cell.angle_alpha   90.00
_cell.angle_beta   90.00
_cell.angle_gamma   90.00
#
_symmetry.space_group_name_H-M   'P 1'
#
loop_
_entity.id
_entity.type
_entity.pdbx_description
1 polymer ?
#
loop_
_entity_poly.entity_id
_entity_poly.type
_entity_poly.pdbx_seq_one_letter_code
_entity_poly.pdbx_strand_id
1 'polypeptide(L)'
;MKRKVLAMLVPALLVAGAANAAEIYNKNGNKLDLYGKVDARHTFSDKPGDDGDETIIELGFKGETQITDQLTGYGQALTKTKASDTEGSDNTYVKLAFAGLKFGEMGSFDYGRNYGVIYDVEAWTDML
;
A
#
# COMPACT_ATOMS: atom_id res chain seq x y z
N MET A 1 22.90 -20.82 21.98
CA MET A 1 23.09 -20.45 20.56
C MET A 1 21.76 -20.33 19.79
N LYS A 2 20.85 -21.27 19.90
CA LYS A 2 19.55 -21.23 19.18
C LYS A 2 18.65 -20.03 19.55
N ARG A 3 18.68 -19.54 20.79
CA ARG A 3 17.88 -18.38 21.25
C ARG A 3 18.39 -17.04 20.72
N LYS A 4 19.72 -16.92 20.48
CA LYS A 4 20.30 -15.67 19.95
C LYS A 4 20.08 -15.52 18.44
N VAL A 5 20.01 -16.62 17.72
CA VAL A 5 19.69 -16.64 16.28
C VAL A 5 18.22 -16.27 16.06
N LEU A 6 17.32 -16.77 16.91
CA LEU A 6 15.89 -16.41 16.85
C LEU A 6 15.65 -14.93 17.18
N ALA A 7 16.38 -14.39 18.17
CA ALA A 7 16.29 -12.97 18.57
C ALA A 7 16.83 -12.01 17.50
N MET A 8 17.73 -12.45 16.60
CA MET A 8 18.18 -11.68 15.45
C MET A 8 17.27 -11.84 14.23
N LEU A 9 16.63 -12.99 14.06
CA LEU A 9 15.77 -13.27 12.91
C LEU A 9 14.43 -12.51 12.99
N VAL A 10 13.87 -12.37 14.18
CA VAL A 10 12.61 -11.67 14.39
C VAL A 10 12.66 -10.18 14.00
N PRO A 11 13.65 -9.36 14.46
CA PRO A 11 13.76 -7.98 14.01
C PRO A 11 14.14 -7.85 12.52
N ALA A 12 14.88 -8.80 11.94
CA ALA A 12 15.19 -8.82 10.51
C ALA A 12 13.93 -9.05 9.65
N LEU A 13 13.02 -9.90 10.11
CA LEU A 13 11.71 -10.12 9.47
C LEU A 13 10.78 -8.92 9.63
N LEU A 14 10.87 -8.17 10.73
CA LEU A 14 10.11 -6.93 10.95
C LEU A 14 10.60 -5.78 10.06
N VAL A 15 11.91 -5.71 9.78
CA VAL A 15 12.49 -4.72 8.84
C VAL A 15 12.15 -5.05 7.38
N ALA A 16 11.99 -6.32 7.04
CA ALA A 16 11.54 -6.73 5.70
C ALA A 16 10.08 -6.36 5.40
N GLY A 17 9.32 -5.96 6.42
CA GLY A 17 7.93 -5.47 6.28
C GLY A 17 7.79 -4.00 5.87
N ALA A 18 8.88 -3.24 5.74
CA ALA A 18 8.83 -1.94 5.11
C ALA A 18 8.58 -2.14 3.62
N ALA A 19 7.32 -1.94 3.19
CA ALA A 19 6.91 -2.05 1.81
C ALA A 19 7.57 -0.95 0.98
N ASN A 20 8.77 -1.18 0.53
CA ASN A 20 9.40 -0.37 -0.49
C ASN A 20 8.77 -0.73 -1.83
N ALA A 21 8.21 0.26 -2.52
CA ALA A 21 7.78 0.09 -3.89
C ALA A 21 8.98 -0.31 -4.74
N ALA A 22 8.88 -1.43 -5.46
CA ALA A 22 9.88 -1.84 -6.41
C ALA A 22 9.59 -1.18 -7.75
N GLU A 23 10.54 -0.41 -8.26
CA GLU A 23 10.49 0.10 -9.63
C GLU A 23 10.67 -1.06 -10.60
N ILE A 24 9.62 -1.40 -11.33
CA ILE A 24 9.63 -2.49 -12.32
C ILE A 24 9.85 -2.02 -13.74
N TYR A 25 9.63 -0.73 -14.00
CA TYR A 25 9.87 -0.11 -15.28
C TYR A 25 10.19 1.38 -15.12
N ASN A 26 11.24 1.85 -15.77
CA ASN A 26 11.57 3.27 -15.83
C ASN A 26 12.34 3.56 -17.13
N LYS A 27 11.66 4.00 -18.16
CA LYS A 27 12.24 4.30 -19.46
C LYS A 27 11.40 5.30 -20.25
N ASN A 28 12.07 6.22 -20.94
CA ASN A 28 11.44 7.17 -21.85
C ASN A 28 10.35 8.03 -21.18
N GLY A 29 10.57 8.48 -19.92
CA GLY A 29 9.60 9.26 -19.19
C GLY A 29 8.40 8.47 -18.66
N ASN A 30 8.44 7.14 -18.76
CA ASN A 30 7.44 6.26 -18.19
C ASN A 30 8.02 5.50 -16.99
N LYS A 31 7.29 5.49 -15.89
CA LYS A 31 7.66 4.81 -14.65
C LYS A 31 6.52 3.96 -14.15
N LEU A 32 6.82 2.76 -13.69
CA LEU A 32 5.86 1.86 -13.04
C LEU A 32 6.51 1.21 -11.84
N ASP A 33 5.89 1.40 -10.69
CA ASP A 33 6.26 0.81 -9.42
C ASP A 33 5.20 -0.23 -8.99
N LEU A 34 5.67 -1.36 -8.49
CA LEU A 34 4.86 -2.36 -7.82
C LEU A 34 5.12 -2.28 -6.31
N TYR A 35 4.07 -2.28 -5.53
CA TYR A 35 4.18 -2.28 -4.07
C TYR A 35 3.09 -3.13 -3.42
N GLY A 36 3.30 -3.48 -2.18
CA GLY A 36 2.32 -4.25 -1.43
C GLY A 36 2.88 -4.73 -0.11
N LYS A 37 2.05 -5.41 0.65
CA LYS A 37 2.43 -6.03 1.91
C LYS A 37 1.58 -7.25 2.21
N VAL A 38 2.13 -8.16 2.99
CA VAL A 38 1.40 -9.19 3.72
C VAL A 38 1.52 -8.86 5.20
N ASP A 39 0.40 -8.66 5.85
CA ASP A 39 0.32 -8.37 7.29
C ASP A 39 -0.37 -9.57 7.94
N ALA A 40 0.43 -10.48 8.50
CA ALA A 40 -0.05 -11.68 9.18
C ALA A 40 -0.27 -11.34 10.65
N ARG A 41 -1.53 -11.34 11.06
CA ARG A 41 -1.95 -10.93 12.40
C ARG A 41 -2.99 -11.87 12.97
N HIS A 42 -2.83 -12.21 14.23
CA HIS A 42 -3.84 -12.91 15.02
C HIS A 42 -4.19 -12.07 16.25
N THR A 43 -5.45 -11.79 16.43
CA THR A 43 -5.97 -11.10 17.62
C THR A 43 -6.44 -12.13 18.64
N PHE A 44 -5.96 -12.02 19.86
CA PHE A 44 -6.39 -12.83 21.01
C PHE A 44 -7.32 -11.98 21.86
N SER A 45 -8.58 -12.39 22.00
CA SER A 45 -9.58 -11.65 22.76
C SER A 45 -10.55 -12.58 23.46
N ASP A 46 -10.90 -12.24 24.69
CA ASP A 46 -11.96 -12.95 25.44
C ASP A 46 -13.37 -12.54 24.98
N LYS A 47 -13.48 -11.58 24.08
CA LYS A 47 -14.77 -11.14 23.53
C LYS A 47 -15.15 -12.00 22.33
N PRO A 48 -16.37 -12.58 22.33
CA PRO A 48 -16.85 -13.32 21.18
C PRO A 48 -16.83 -12.48 19.89
N GLY A 49 -16.16 -12.98 18.84
CA GLY A 49 -16.06 -12.33 17.54
C GLY A 49 -14.85 -11.43 17.33
N ASP A 50 -14.09 -11.12 18.38
CA ASP A 50 -12.88 -10.30 18.29
C ASP A 50 -11.59 -11.15 18.32
N ASP A 51 -11.71 -12.48 18.45
CA ASP A 51 -10.60 -13.43 18.44
C ASP A 51 -10.47 -14.07 17.06
N GLY A 52 -9.25 -14.15 16.53
CA GLY A 52 -9.03 -14.83 15.28
C GLY A 52 -7.92 -14.26 14.41
N ASP A 53 -7.82 -14.84 13.22
CA ASP A 53 -6.87 -14.44 12.18
C ASP A 53 -7.38 -13.18 11.46
N GLU A 54 -6.56 -12.15 11.42
CA GLU A 54 -6.80 -10.88 10.72
C GLU A 54 -5.78 -10.65 9.60
N THR A 55 -5.19 -11.70 9.07
CA THR A 55 -4.19 -11.61 8.00
C THR A 55 -4.76 -10.93 6.76
N ILE A 56 -4.02 -9.94 6.26
CA ILE A 56 -4.36 -9.18 5.06
C ILE A 56 -3.22 -9.18 4.05
N ILE A 57 -3.59 -9.05 2.79
CA ILE A 57 -2.67 -8.81 1.68
C ILE A 57 -3.08 -7.51 1.00
N GLU A 58 -2.13 -6.64 0.73
CA GLU A 58 -2.31 -5.47 -0.11
C GLU A 58 -1.38 -5.56 -1.32
N LEU A 59 -1.90 -5.25 -2.50
CA LEU A 59 -1.14 -5.20 -3.75
C LEU A 59 -1.54 -3.97 -4.54
N GLY A 60 -0.57 -3.20 -4.96
CA GLY A 60 -0.78 -1.95 -5.68
C GLY A 60 0.24 -1.66 -6.77
N PHE A 61 -0.17 -0.81 -7.68
CA PHE A 61 0.65 -0.24 -8.75
C PHE A 61 0.60 1.28 -8.66
N LYS A 62 1.71 1.91 -8.96
CA LYS A 62 1.84 3.35 -9.10
C LYS A 62 2.57 3.64 -10.39
N GLY A 63 2.00 4.46 -11.25
CA GLY A 63 2.57 4.77 -12.55
C GLY A 63 2.61 6.26 -12.84
N GLU A 64 3.61 6.65 -13.62
CA GLU A 64 3.77 8.02 -14.13
C GLU A 64 4.19 7.94 -15.60
N THR A 65 3.70 8.90 -16.40
CA THR A 65 4.12 9.08 -17.78
C THR A 65 4.29 10.56 -18.09
N GLN A 66 5.44 10.92 -18.63
CA GLN A 66 5.68 12.30 -19.07
C GLN A 66 5.06 12.50 -20.45
N ILE A 67 4.07 13.37 -20.53
CA ILE A 67 3.33 13.68 -21.79
C ILE A 67 4.01 14.80 -22.52
N THR A 68 4.40 15.86 -21.81
CA THR A 68 5.22 16.98 -22.28
C THR A 68 6.20 17.39 -21.18
N ASP A 69 7.09 18.34 -21.44
CA ASP A 69 8.05 18.86 -20.45
C ASP A 69 7.36 19.42 -19.18
N GLN A 70 6.11 19.82 -19.31
CA GLN A 70 5.34 20.44 -18.18
C GLN A 70 4.11 19.63 -17.78
N LEU A 71 3.80 18.53 -18.47
CA LEU A 71 2.62 17.73 -18.22
C LEU A 71 3.00 16.26 -17.97
N THR A 72 2.66 15.78 -16.80
CA THR A 72 2.84 14.38 -16.39
C THR A 72 1.49 13.76 -16.06
N GLY A 73 1.19 12.62 -16.68
CA GLY A 73 0.09 11.76 -16.27
C GLY A 73 0.54 10.83 -15.14
N TYR A 74 -0.32 10.59 -14.16
CA TYR A 74 -0.04 9.65 -13.08
C TYR A 74 -1.28 8.87 -12.67
N GLY A 75 -1.07 7.74 -12.01
CA GLY A 75 -2.16 6.95 -11.49
C GLY A 75 -1.69 5.95 -10.46
N GLN A 76 -2.65 5.49 -9.66
CA GLN A 76 -2.41 4.51 -8.61
C GLN A 76 -3.61 3.59 -8.45
N ALA A 77 -3.35 2.31 -8.26
CA ALA A 77 -4.36 1.33 -7.85
C ALA A 77 -3.82 0.52 -6.67
N LEU A 78 -4.68 0.26 -5.69
CA LEU A 78 -4.37 -0.55 -4.51
C LEU A 78 -5.58 -1.40 -4.15
N THR A 79 -5.37 -2.70 -4.09
CA THR A 79 -6.35 -3.66 -3.60
C THR A 79 -5.96 -4.18 -2.23
N LYS A 80 -6.96 -4.53 -1.43
CA LYS A 80 -6.79 -5.20 -0.14
C LYS A 80 -7.64 -6.46 -0.10
N THR A 81 -7.03 -7.56 0.27
CA THR A 81 -7.67 -8.87 0.44
C THR A 81 -7.53 -9.32 1.89
N LYS A 82 -8.63 -9.76 2.50
CA LYS A 82 -8.58 -10.49 3.76
C LYS A 82 -8.22 -11.94 3.48
N ALA A 83 -7.02 -12.37 3.86
CA ALA A 83 -6.54 -13.73 3.64
C ALA A 83 -7.10 -14.72 4.67
N SER A 84 -7.67 -14.23 5.77
CA SER A 84 -8.30 -15.02 6.82
C SER A 84 -9.73 -15.49 6.49
N ASP A 85 -10.36 -14.92 5.48
CA ASP A 85 -11.73 -15.27 5.12
C ASP A 85 -11.78 -16.60 4.35
N THR A 86 -12.95 -17.23 4.38
CA THR A 86 -13.20 -18.50 3.69
C THR A 86 -13.08 -18.35 2.17
N GLU A 87 -12.59 -19.39 1.48
CA GLU A 87 -12.56 -19.44 0.02
C GLU A 87 -13.95 -19.18 -0.58
N GLY A 88 -13.99 -18.34 -1.62
CA GLY A 88 -15.24 -17.97 -2.29
C GLY A 88 -16.03 -16.83 -1.67
N SER A 89 -15.54 -16.23 -0.57
CA SER A 89 -16.10 -14.98 -0.04
C SER A 89 -15.58 -13.76 -0.81
N ASP A 90 -16.38 -12.69 -0.88
CA ASP A 90 -15.98 -11.39 -1.43
C ASP A 90 -15.05 -10.66 -0.45
N ASN A 91 -13.80 -11.12 -0.38
CA ASN A 91 -12.80 -10.67 0.57
C ASN A 91 -11.79 -9.68 0.00
N THR A 92 -11.94 -9.30 -1.28
CA THR A 92 -11.05 -8.35 -1.97
C THR A 92 -11.81 -7.09 -2.33
N TYR A 93 -11.25 -5.94 -1.98
CA TYR A 93 -11.80 -4.64 -2.36
C TYR A 93 -10.72 -3.66 -2.80
N VAL A 94 -11.13 -2.69 -3.61
CA VAL A 94 -10.24 -1.62 -4.09
C VAL A 94 -10.16 -0.53 -3.02
N LYS A 95 -8.97 -0.26 -2.51
CA LYS A 95 -8.70 0.86 -1.59
C LYS A 95 -8.48 2.17 -2.32
N LEU A 96 -7.68 2.12 -3.38
CA LEU A 96 -7.34 3.27 -4.23
C LEU A 96 -7.49 2.87 -5.69
N ALA A 97 -8.02 3.77 -6.49
CA ALA A 97 -8.04 3.68 -7.95
C ALA A 97 -8.29 5.09 -8.51
N PHE A 98 -7.23 5.80 -8.85
CA PHE A 98 -7.32 7.14 -9.40
C PHE A 98 -6.27 7.39 -10.46
N ALA A 99 -6.53 8.35 -11.31
CA ALA A 99 -5.58 8.86 -12.29
C ALA A 99 -5.68 10.38 -12.39
N GLY A 100 -4.59 11.03 -12.73
CA GLY A 100 -4.52 12.47 -12.77
C GLY A 100 -3.44 13.03 -13.68
N LEU A 101 -3.40 14.34 -13.73
CA LEU A 101 -2.44 15.14 -14.47
C LEU A 101 -1.75 16.13 -13.53
N LYS A 102 -0.45 16.22 -13.63
CA LYS A 102 0.39 17.18 -12.92
C LYS A 102 0.92 18.21 -13.91
N PHE A 103 0.73 19.50 -13.61
CA PHE A 103 1.10 20.63 -14.44
C PHE A 103 2.32 21.35 -13.86
N GLY A 104 3.52 20.83 -14.08
CA GLY A 104 4.76 21.38 -13.55
C GLY A 104 4.68 21.73 -12.06
N GLU A 105 4.96 22.98 -11.72
CA GLU A 105 4.85 23.52 -10.35
C GLU A 105 3.48 24.13 -10.01
N MET A 106 2.55 24.18 -10.98
CA MET A 106 1.24 24.81 -10.78
C MET A 106 0.26 23.97 -9.97
N GLY A 107 0.48 22.65 -9.91
CA GLY A 107 -0.36 21.74 -9.17
C GLY A 107 -0.78 20.51 -9.96
N SER A 108 -1.69 19.75 -9.40
CA SER A 108 -2.21 18.53 -10.00
C SER A 108 -3.72 18.40 -9.81
N PHE A 109 -4.33 17.65 -10.70
CA PHE A 109 -5.72 17.27 -10.61
C PHE A 109 -5.83 15.76 -10.83
N ASP A 110 -6.55 15.08 -9.97
CA ASP A 110 -6.87 13.67 -10.15
C ASP A 110 -8.35 13.38 -9.90
N TYR A 111 -8.79 12.26 -10.44
CA TYR A 111 -10.15 11.76 -10.32
C TYR A 111 -10.16 10.26 -10.06
N GLY A 112 -11.03 9.83 -9.18
CA GLY A 112 -11.23 8.44 -8.82
C GLY A 112 -11.28 8.24 -7.29
N ARG A 113 -11.08 7.01 -6.86
CA ARG A 113 -11.01 6.67 -5.44
C ARG A 113 -9.63 7.00 -4.90
N ASN A 114 -9.49 8.14 -4.26
CA ASN A 114 -8.28 8.64 -3.63
C ASN A 114 -8.47 8.81 -2.12
N TYR A 115 -7.40 9.14 -1.40
CA TYR A 115 -7.48 9.52 0.01
C TYR A 115 -8.33 10.77 0.17
N GLY A 116 -9.16 10.81 1.23
CA GLY A 116 -9.90 12.02 1.57
C GLY A 116 -8.99 13.08 2.22
N VAL A 117 -9.43 14.33 2.20
CA VAL A 117 -8.73 15.48 2.80
C VAL A 117 -8.40 15.25 4.29
N ILE A 118 -9.25 14.51 5.00
CA ILE A 118 -9.02 14.17 6.41
C ILE A 118 -7.76 13.30 6.58
N TYR A 119 -7.50 12.38 5.65
CA TYR A 119 -6.29 11.55 5.69
C TYR A 119 -5.01 12.38 5.57
N ASP A 120 -5.01 13.42 4.76
CA ASP A 120 -3.87 14.31 4.62
C ASP A 120 -3.55 15.03 5.93
N VAL A 121 -4.55 15.38 6.72
CA VAL A 121 -4.40 15.99 8.06
C VAL A 121 -3.91 14.95 9.09
N GLU A 122 -4.47 13.74 9.08
CA GLU A 122 -4.08 12.66 9.99
C GLU A 122 -2.65 12.18 9.75
N ALA A 123 -2.22 12.08 8.49
CA ALA A 123 -0.86 11.68 8.15
C ALA A 123 0.23 12.62 8.72
N TRP A 124 -0.10 13.89 8.93
CA TRP A 124 0.78 14.86 9.59
C TRP A 124 0.88 14.65 11.11
N THR A 125 -0.18 14.13 11.73
CA THR A 125 -0.22 13.88 13.18
C THR A 125 0.38 12.52 13.55
N ASP A 126 0.39 11.57 12.66
CA ASP A 126 0.97 10.23 12.85
C ASP A 126 2.52 10.22 12.80
N MET A 127 3.12 11.35 12.46
CA MET A 127 4.58 11.53 12.43
C MET A 127 5.17 12.11 13.74
N LEU A 128 4.34 12.28 14.76
CA LEU A 128 4.74 12.73 16.10
C LEU A 128 4.77 11.55 17.08
#